data_239a2a8f7ee5d83615707af7bd936e9e
#
_entry.id   239a2a8f7ee5d83615707af7bd936e9e
#
_cell.length_a   1.000
_cell.length_b   1.000
_cell.length_c   1.000
_cell.angle_alpha   90.00
_cell.angle_beta   90.00
_cell.angle_gamma   90.00
#
_symmetry.space_group_name_H-M   'P 1'
#
loop_
_entity.id
_entity.type
_entity.pdbx_description
1 polymer ?
#
loop_
_entity_poly.entity_id
_entity_poly.type
_entity_poly.pdbx_seq_one_letter_code
_entity_poly.pdbx_strand_id
1 'polypeptide(L)'
;MKTNYEIRYAAHPEDAKSYDTKRIRRDFLIEKVFAADEVNMVYSMYDRMVVGGAMPVNEELKLEAIDPLKAEYFTTRREVGIFNVGQGEGVVKVGDETYTLGYKEALYIGRGDRDVYFSSKDAQKPAKFYFNSTTAHTAYPCKKITKADAVVAHMGSLETSNERDINKMIVSQVLPTCQIQMGMTELAPGSVWNTMPAHVHSRRMEAYFYFEVPEEQAVCHFMGEIDETRHIWMKGDQAVLSPEWSIHSAAATHNYTFIWGMGGENLDYGDQDFSKITDLK
;
A
#
# COMPACT_ATOMS: atom_id res chain seq x y z
N MET A 1 -10.07 8.81 -20.23
CA MET A 1 -9.48 7.83 -19.30
C MET A 1 -8.05 7.55 -19.67
N LYS A 2 -7.14 7.58 -18.71
CA LYS A 2 -5.71 7.35 -18.94
C LYS A 2 -5.17 6.36 -17.90
N THR A 3 -4.73 5.19 -18.37
CA THR A 3 -4.02 4.20 -17.57
C THR A 3 -2.52 4.34 -17.85
N ASN A 4 -1.74 4.58 -16.78
CA ASN A 4 -0.29 4.68 -16.82
C ASN A 4 0.31 3.54 -15.98
N TYR A 5 1.38 2.94 -16.45
CA TYR A 5 2.13 2.00 -15.64
C TYR A 5 3.62 2.05 -15.95
N GLU A 6 4.39 1.64 -14.97
CA GLU A 6 5.82 1.37 -15.11
C GLU A 6 6.17 0.01 -14.51
N ILE A 7 7.27 -0.59 -14.98
CA ILE A 7 7.79 -1.85 -14.45
C ILE A 7 9.04 -1.53 -13.63
N ARG A 8 9.11 -2.05 -12.41
CA ARG A 8 10.30 -1.95 -11.56
C ARG A 8 10.88 -3.33 -11.30
N TYR A 9 12.12 -3.49 -11.70
CA TYR A 9 12.87 -4.72 -11.48
C TYR A 9 13.38 -4.80 -10.05
N ALA A 10 13.51 -6.03 -9.54
CA ALA A 10 14.08 -6.28 -8.24
C ALA A 10 15.56 -5.88 -8.23
N ALA A 11 15.97 -5.18 -7.18
CA ALA A 11 17.36 -4.83 -6.91
C ALA A 11 17.98 -5.87 -5.97
N HIS A 12 19.22 -6.23 -6.22
CA HIS A 12 19.98 -7.05 -5.29
C HIS A 12 20.40 -6.19 -4.08
N PRO A 13 20.32 -6.69 -2.83
CA PRO A 13 20.71 -5.89 -1.64
C PRO A 13 22.12 -5.35 -1.72
N GLU A 14 23.09 -6.13 -2.18
CA GLU A 14 24.48 -5.68 -2.34
C GLU A 14 24.62 -4.51 -3.33
N ASP A 15 23.82 -4.48 -4.41
CA ASP A 15 23.80 -3.38 -5.37
C ASP A 15 23.18 -2.11 -4.75
N ALA A 16 22.10 -2.30 -3.97
CA ALA A 16 21.38 -1.21 -3.33
C ALA A 16 22.24 -0.41 -2.34
N LYS A 17 23.24 -1.03 -1.72
CA LYS A 17 24.21 -0.37 -0.84
C LYS A 17 24.96 0.78 -1.54
N SER A 18 25.17 0.68 -2.83
CA SER A 18 25.89 1.67 -3.63
C SER A 18 24.99 2.71 -4.31
N TYR A 19 23.66 2.62 -4.16
CA TYR A 19 22.74 3.52 -4.85
C TYR A 19 22.78 4.93 -4.27
N ASP A 20 22.89 5.90 -5.18
CA ASP A 20 22.69 7.30 -4.82
C ASP A 20 21.20 7.62 -4.59
N THR A 21 20.93 8.80 -4.06
CA THR A 21 19.58 9.27 -3.79
C THR A 21 18.65 9.18 -5.01
N LYS A 22 19.15 9.52 -6.19
CA LYS A 22 18.35 9.48 -7.44
C LYS A 22 17.92 8.05 -7.78
N ARG A 23 18.86 7.09 -7.66
CA ARG A 23 18.57 5.70 -7.97
C ARG A 23 17.64 5.06 -6.94
N ILE A 24 17.85 5.30 -5.64
CA ILE A 24 16.94 4.82 -4.57
C ILE A 24 15.52 5.32 -4.83
N ARG A 25 15.35 6.60 -5.09
CA ARG A 25 14.02 7.17 -5.40
C ARG A 25 13.40 6.56 -6.65
N ARG A 26 14.19 6.39 -7.72
CA ARG A 26 13.69 5.79 -8.96
C ARG A 26 13.24 4.33 -8.78
N ASP A 27 14.00 3.54 -8.02
CA ASP A 27 13.77 2.11 -7.91
C ASP A 27 12.72 1.75 -6.85
N PHE A 28 12.60 2.55 -5.78
CA PHE A 28 11.72 2.23 -4.64
C PHE A 28 10.56 3.21 -4.42
N LEU A 29 10.71 4.50 -4.70
CA LEU A 29 9.68 5.50 -4.45
C LEU A 29 8.67 5.58 -5.60
N ILE A 30 7.39 5.57 -5.29
CA ILE A 30 6.27 5.87 -6.21
C ILE A 30 5.81 7.28 -5.92
N GLU A 31 6.30 8.25 -6.69
CA GLU A 31 6.01 9.66 -6.46
C GLU A 31 4.60 10.05 -6.87
N LYS A 32 4.09 9.45 -7.96
CA LYS A 32 2.77 9.76 -8.51
C LYS A 32 1.84 8.57 -8.36
N VAL A 33 1.06 8.56 -7.27
CA VAL A 33 -0.02 7.58 -7.07
C VAL A 33 -1.32 8.12 -7.66
N PHE A 34 -1.65 9.38 -7.44
CA PHE A 34 -2.89 9.99 -7.90
C PHE A 34 -2.68 11.13 -8.90
N ALA A 35 -3.58 11.21 -9.87
CA ALA A 35 -3.85 12.35 -10.71
C ALA A 35 -5.31 12.29 -11.17
N ALA A 36 -5.94 13.45 -11.39
CA ALA A 36 -7.33 13.54 -11.81
C ALA A 36 -7.58 12.75 -13.11
N ASP A 37 -8.58 11.88 -13.08
CA ASP A 37 -9.03 11.06 -14.20
C ASP A 37 -7.95 10.10 -14.76
N GLU A 38 -7.01 9.68 -13.88
CA GLU A 38 -5.97 8.70 -14.21
C GLU A 38 -5.98 7.50 -13.27
N VAL A 39 -5.57 6.35 -13.82
CA VAL A 39 -5.11 5.19 -13.06
C VAL A 39 -3.60 5.09 -13.24
N ASN A 40 -2.85 5.17 -12.14
CA ASN A 40 -1.39 5.07 -12.14
C ASN A 40 -0.96 3.80 -11.40
N MET A 41 -0.05 3.02 -11.99
CA MET A 41 0.39 1.74 -11.44
C MET A 41 1.90 1.55 -11.55
N VAL A 42 2.46 0.86 -10.57
CA VAL A 42 3.79 0.26 -10.62
C VAL A 42 3.65 -1.25 -10.54
N TYR A 43 4.11 -1.96 -11.56
CA TYR A 43 4.28 -3.40 -11.55
C TYR A 43 5.68 -3.73 -11.04
N SER A 44 5.75 -4.22 -9.82
CA SER A 44 7.00 -4.60 -9.17
C SER A 44 7.36 -6.05 -9.47
N MET A 45 8.65 -6.35 -9.65
CA MET A 45 9.15 -7.72 -9.75
C MET A 45 9.35 -8.38 -8.37
N TYR A 46 9.21 -7.63 -7.28
CA TYR A 46 9.07 -8.20 -5.94
C TYR A 46 7.66 -8.80 -5.82
N ASP A 47 7.56 -10.10 -5.61
CA ASP A 47 6.30 -10.88 -5.50
C ASP A 47 5.23 -10.54 -6.54
N ARG A 48 5.62 -9.94 -7.67
CA ARG A 48 4.68 -9.48 -8.71
C ARG A 48 3.59 -8.55 -8.19
N MET A 49 3.91 -7.80 -7.14
CA MET A 49 2.99 -6.80 -6.56
C MET A 49 2.73 -5.68 -7.57
N VAL A 50 1.47 -5.31 -7.73
CA VAL A 50 1.08 -4.04 -8.35
C VAL A 50 0.67 -3.08 -7.26
N VAL A 51 1.27 -1.90 -7.25
CA VAL A 51 0.91 -0.79 -6.37
C VAL A 51 0.39 0.35 -7.23
N GLY A 52 -0.78 0.90 -6.90
CA GLY A 52 -1.34 1.96 -7.73
C GLY A 52 -2.43 2.77 -7.05
N GLY A 53 -2.95 3.72 -7.83
CA GLY A 53 -4.06 4.56 -7.42
C GLY A 53 -4.93 4.98 -8.60
N ALA A 54 -6.20 5.24 -8.30
CA ALA A 54 -7.18 5.79 -9.22
C ALA A 54 -7.87 6.99 -8.56
N MET A 55 -7.98 8.10 -9.29
CA MET A 55 -8.66 9.32 -8.82
C MET A 55 -9.68 9.78 -9.86
N PRO A 56 -10.87 9.16 -9.89
CA PRO A 56 -11.95 9.59 -10.78
C PRO A 56 -12.51 10.93 -10.31
N VAL A 57 -12.49 11.94 -11.15
CA VAL A 57 -13.05 13.27 -10.88
C VAL A 57 -14.22 13.55 -11.79
N ASN A 58 -14.00 13.51 -13.11
CA ASN A 58 -14.99 13.86 -14.12
C ASN A 58 -15.54 12.64 -14.87
N GLU A 59 -14.82 11.53 -14.86
CA GLU A 59 -15.19 10.30 -15.57
C GLU A 59 -14.96 9.03 -14.72
N GLU A 60 -15.68 7.99 -15.08
CA GLU A 60 -15.45 6.64 -14.52
C GLU A 60 -14.13 6.08 -15.08
N LEU A 61 -13.32 5.46 -14.22
CA LEU A 61 -12.03 4.89 -14.58
C LEU A 61 -12.07 3.36 -14.53
N LYS A 62 -11.59 2.71 -15.57
CA LYS A 62 -11.44 1.25 -15.60
C LYS A 62 -10.06 0.84 -15.07
N LEU A 63 -10.03 -0.19 -14.24
CA LEU A 63 -8.78 -0.88 -13.88
C LEU A 63 -8.43 -1.85 -15.02
N GLU A 64 -7.67 -1.37 -15.96
CA GLU A 64 -7.28 -2.13 -17.14
C GLU A 64 -6.17 -3.14 -16.84
N ALA A 65 -6.24 -4.30 -17.48
CA ALA A 65 -5.12 -5.23 -17.51
C ALA A 65 -3.97 -4.62 -18.32
N ILE A 66 -2.85 -4.37 -17.62
CA ILE A 66 -1.63 -3.88 -18.26
C ILE A 66 -0.89 -5.03 -18.99
N ASP A 67 -0.11 -4.69 -20.01
CA ASP A 67 0.56 -5.70 -20.85
C ASP A 67 1.33 -6.79 -20.08
N PRO A 68 2.08 -6.50 -19.01
CA PRO A 68 2.79 -7.54 -18.24
C PRO A 68 1.89 -8.62 -17.65
N LEU A 69 0.61 -8.35 -17.43
CA LEU A 69 -0.34 -9.32 -16.87
C LEU A 69 -0.77 -10.38 -17.88
N LYS A 70 -0.68 -10.10 -19.18
CA LYS A 70 -1.09 -11.02 -20.28
C LYS A 70 -2.46 -11.65 -19.98
N ALA A 71 -3.45 -10.82 -19.68
CA ALA A 71 -4.80 -11.18 -19.32
C ALA A 71 -5.79 -10.20 -19.92
N GLU A 72 -7.03 -10.63 -20.13
CA GLU A 72 -8.13 -9.79 -20.61
C GLU A 72 -8.64 -8.85 -19.50
N TYR A 73 -8.79 -9.40 -18.28
CA TYR A 73 -9.19 -8.64 -17.11
C TYR A 73 -8.03 -8.51 -16.13
N PHE A 74 -7.98 -7.39 -15.40
CA PHE A 74 -6.94 -7.17 -14.39
C PHE A 74 -6.94 -8.28 -13.32
N THR A 75 -8.13 -8.73 -12.93
CA THR A 75 -8.33 -9.71 -11.86
C THR A 75 -8.34 -11.17 -12.32
N THR A 76 -8.09 -11.49 -13.60
CA THR A 76 -8.11 -12.89 -14.10
C THR A 76 -7.26 -13.84 -13.24
N ARG A 77 -6.08 -13.41 -12.79
CA ARG A 77 -5.15 -14.20 -11.97
C ARG A 77 -4.67 -13.45 -10.74
N ARG A 78 -5.39 -12.39 -10.34
CA ARG A 78 -4.96 -11.50 -9.26
C ARG A 78 -6.10 -11.17 -8.32
N GLU A 79 -5.75 -10.95 -7.07
CA GLU A 79 -6.60 -10.33 -6.07
C GLU A 79 -6.18 -8.87 -5.85
N VAL A 80 -7.09 -8.03 -5.39
CA VAL A 80 -6.86 -6.60 -5.18
C VAL A 80 -7.41 -6.18 -3.81
N GLY A 81 -6.59 -5.49 -3.04
CA GLY A 81 -7.03 -4.72 -1.88
C GLY A 81 -7.06 -3.23 -2.22
N ILE A 82 -8.15 -2.56 -1.91
CA ILE A 82 -8.40 -1.15 -2.22
C ILE A 82 -8.73 -0.40 -0.94
N PHE A 83 -8.23 0.83 -0.80
CA PHE A 83 -8.63 1.79 0.25
C PHE A 83 -9.07 3.10 -0.39
N ASN A 84 -10.20 3.65 0.03
CA ASN A 84 -10.53 5.03 -0.30
C ASN A 84 -9.87 5.98 0.71
N VAL A 85 -8.87 6.71 0.26
CA VAL A 85 -8.15 7.73 1.04
C VAL A 85 -8.56 9.16 0.66
N GLY A 86 -9.50 9.32 -0.27
CA GLY A 86 -10.14 10.58 -0.61
C GLY A 86 -11.24 10.96 0.38
N GLN A 87 -11.47 12.24 0.58
CA GLN A 87 -12.47 12.72 1.55
C GLN A 87 -13.92 12.52 1.08
N GLY A 88 -14.14 12.25 -0.20
CA GLY A 88 -15.46 11.96 -0.76
C GLY A 88 -15.75 10.47 -0.84
N GLU A 89 -17.03 10.14 -0.91
CA GLU A 89 -17.46 8.76 -1.19
C GLU A 89 -17.14 8.38 -2.64
N GLY A 90 -16.62 7.17 -2.80
CA GLY A 90 -16.37 6.59 -4.10
C GLY A 90 -17.13 5.29 -4.30
N VAL A 91 -17.30 4.92 -5.56
CA VAL A 91 -17.96 3.69 -5.96
C VAL A 91 -16.97 2.82 -6.72
N VAL A 92 -16.89 1.55 -6.33
CA VAL A 92 -16.15 0.51 -7.06
C VAL A 92 -17.17 -0.50 -7.60
N LYS A 93 -17.22 -0.61 -8.93
CA LYS A 93 -18.06 -1.62 -9.60
C LYS A 93 -17.20 -2.80 -10.02
N VAL A 94 -17.61 -4.01 -9.67
CA VAL A 94 -16.87 -5.26 -9.97
C VAL A 94 -17.85 -6.22 -10.69
N GLY A 95 -17.78 -6.28 -12.02
CA GLY A 95 -18.81 -6.95 -12.82
C GLY A 95 -20.17 -6.33 -12.53
N ASP A 96 -21.13 -7.12 -12.04
CA ASP A 96 -22.49 -6.67 -11.71
C ASP A 96 -22.63 -6.16 -10.25
N GLU A 97 -21.59 -6.31 -9.43
CA GLU A 97 -21.62 -5.89 -8.03
C GLU A 97 -21.14 -4.44 -7.88
N THR A 98 -21.70 -3.70 -6.94
CA THR A 98 -21.35 -2.30 -6.69
C THR A 98 -21.09 -2.06 -5.20
N TYR A 99 -19.95 -1.42 -4.90
CA TYR A 99 -19.52 -1.14 -3.54
C TYR A 99 -19.30 0.36 -3.36
N THR A 100 -19.96 0.99 -2.38
CA THR A 100 -19.67 2.37 -2.00
C THR A 100 -18.66 2.37 -0.85
N LEU A 101 -17.55 3.10 -1.02
CA LEU A 101 -16.49 3.25 -0.04
C LEU A 101 -16.44 4.69 0.46
N GLY A 102 -16.64 4.89 1.76
CA GLY A 102 -16.34 6.13 2.45
C GLY A 102 -14.84 6.28 2.72
N TYR A 103 -14.48 7.40 3.33
CA TYR A 103 -13.10 7.68 3.73
C TYR A 103 -12.55 6.61 4.69
N LYS A 104 -11.36 6.09 4.39
CA LYS A 104 -10.68 5.02 5.15
C LYS A 104 -11.42 3.67 5.18
N GLU A 105 -12.36 3.46 4.27
CA GLU A 105 -12.97 2.14 4.04
C GLU A 105 -12.21 1.37 2.97
N ALA A 106 -12.25 0.04 3.06
CA ALA A 106 -11.53 -0.85 2.17
C ALA A 106 -12.48 -1.80 1.42
N LEU A 107 -11.97 -2.33 0.30
CA LEU A 107 -12.60 -3.38 -0.48
C LEU A 107 -11.56 -4.43 -0.86
N TYR A 108 -11.86 -5.68 -0.61
CA TYR A 108 -11.15 -6.81 -1.18
C TYR A 108 -11.88 -7.32 -2.42
N ILE A 109 -11.14 -7.54 -3.50
CA ILE A 109 -11.63 -8.14 -4.74
C ILE A 109 -10.83 -9.42 -4.99
N GLY A 110 -11.50 -10.58 -4.94
CA GLY A 110 -10.91 -11.86 -5.32
C GLY A 110 -10.71 -11.98 -6.83
N ARG A 111 -9.86 -12.92 -7.25
CA ARG A 111 -9.63 -13.18 -8.68
C ARG A 111 -10.93 -13.55 -9.42
N GLY A 112 -10.99 -13.20 -10.70
CA GLY A 112 -12.10 -13.53 -11.60
C GLY A 112 -12.08 -12.69 -12.86
N ASP A 113 -12.72 -13.16 -13.90
CA ASP A 113 -12.81 -12.46 -15.19
C ASP A 113 -13.93 -11.42 -15.14
N ARG A 114 -13.62 -10.27 -14.56
CA ARG A 114 -14.57 -9.19 -14.32
C ARG A 114 -13.92 -7.83 -14.54
N ASP A 115 -14.67 -6.92 -15.12
CA ASP A 115 -14.28 -5.51 -15.16
C ASP A 115 -14.37 -4.88 -13.77
N VAL A 116 -13.44 -3.99 -13.49
CA VAL A 116 -13.44 -3.16 -12.27
C VAL A 116 -13.43 -1.70 -12.69
N TYR A 117 -14.38 -0.92 -12.18
CA TYR A 117 -14.49 0.51 -12.45
C TYR A 117 -14.52 1.32 -11.16
N PHE A 118 -13.97 2.51 -11.23
CA PHE A 118 -13.91 3.49 -10.13
C PHE A 118 -14.66 4.75 -10.52
N SER A 119 -15.49 5.28 -9.63
CA SER A 119 -16.11 6.60 -9.78
C SER A 119 -16.21 7.33 -8.45
N SER A 120 -16.27 8.66 -8.49
CA SER A 120 -16.57 9.51 -7.34
C SER A 120 -18.03 9.91 -7.34
N LYS A 121 -18.66 9.99 -6.17
CA LYS A 121 -20.04 10.51 -6.06
C LYS A 121 -20.08 12.03 -6.22
N ASP A 122 -19.00 12.73 -5.90
CA ASP A 122 -18.91 14.19 -5.95
C ASP A 122 -17.54 14.58 -6.54
N ALA A 123 -17.55 15.23 -7.70
CA ALA A 123 -16.35 15.72 -8.36
C ALA A 123 -15.62 16.82 -7.55
N GLN A 124 -16.31 17.54 -6.66
CA GLN A 124 -15.71 18.55 -5.79
C GLN A 124 -14.98 17.96 -4.60
N LYS A 125 -15.31 16.70 -4.27
CA LYS A 125 -14.65 15.90 -3.24
C LYS A 125 -14.37 14.50 -3.79
N PRO A 126 -13.41 14.35 -4.70
CA PRO A 126 -13.16 13.09 -5.35
C PRO A 126 -12.68 12.04 -4.39
N ALA A 127 -13.07 10.79 -4.64
CA ALA A 127 -12.47 9.63 -4.03
C ALA A 127 -11.05 9.44 -4.56
N LYS A 128 -10.17 8.89 -3.72
CA LYS A 128 -8.82 8.47 -4.09
C LYS A 128 -8.67 7.01 -3.70
N PHE A 129 -8.65 6.13 -4.67
CA PHE A 129 -8.54 4.70 -4.44
C PHE A 129 -7.08 4.27 -4.53
N TYR A 130 -6.41 4.08 -3.39
CA TYR A 130 -5.13 3.39 -3.33
C TYR A 130 -5.35 1.89 -3.38
N PHE A 131 -4.55 1.15 -4.15
CA PHE A 131 -4.68 -0.29 -4.23
C PHE A 131 -3.35 -1.02 -4.31
N ASN A 132 -3.34 -2.23 -3.75
CA ASN A 132 -2.33 -3.24 -3.98
C ASN A 132 -2.97 -4.47 -4.62
N SER A 133 -2.19 -5.18 -5.44
CA SER A 133 -2.65 -6.41 -6.06
C SER A 133 -1.52 -7.43 -6.13
N THR A 134 -1.84 -8.67 -5.83
CA THR A 134 -0.95 -9.82 -5.90
C THR A 134 -1.54 -10.91 -6.79
N THR A 135 -0.74 -11.91 -7.15
CA THR A 135 -1.23 -13.11 -7.84
C THR A 135 -2.13 -13.93 -6.91
N ALA A 136 -3.17 -14.55 -7.48
CA ALA A 136 -4.14 -15.32 -6.71
C ALA A 136 -4.38 -16.68 -7.36
N HIS A 137 -4.28 -17.75 -6.58
CA HIS A 137 -4.51 -19.13 -7.02
C HIS A 137 -5.98 -19.59 -6.85
N THR A 138 -6.72 -18.92 -5.96
CA THR A 138 -8.14 -19.23 -5.64
C THR A 138 -8.98 -17.96 -5.74
N ALA A 139 -10.24 -18.10 -6.12
CA ALA A 139 -11.24 -17.04 -6.12
C ALA A 139 -11.91 -16.98 -4.73
N TYR A 140 -11.84 -15.85 -4.08
CA TYR A 140 -12.61 -15.55 -2.88
C TYR A 140 -13.63 -14.45 -3.17
N PRO A 141 -14.77 -14.40 -2.43
CA PRO A 141 -15.79 -13.36 -2.60
C PRO A 141 -15.22 -11.96 -2.35
N CYS A 142 -15.73 -10.97 -3.07
CA CYS A 142 -15.46 -9.57 -2.76
C CYS A 142 -16.06 -9.23 -1.39
N LYS A 143 -15.36 -8.37 -0.64
CA LYS A 143 -15.84 -7.93 0.68
C LYS A 143 -15.46 -6.49 0.93
N LYS A 144 -16.44 -5.64 1.21
CA LYS A 144 -16.21 -4.32 1.79
C LYS A 144 -15.83 -4.48 3.27
N ILE A 145 -14.85 -3.70 3.72
CA ILE A 145 -14.35 -3.69 5.10
C ILE A 145 -14.38 -2.25 5.60
N THR A 146 -15.01 -2.06 6.74
CA THR A 146 -15.01 -0.79 7.47
C THR A 146 -14.03 -0.87 8.65
N LYS A 147 -13.79 0.27 9.31
CA LYS A 147 -12.97 0.30 10.51
C LYS A 147 -13.55 -0.57 11.66
N ALA A 148 -14.87 -0.74 11.69
CA ALA A 148 -15.55 -1.60 12.66
C ALA A 148 -15.30 -3.10 12.45
N ASP A 149 -14.95 -3.50 11.23
CA ASP A 149 -14.61 -4.90 10.88
C ASP A 149 -13.15 -5.23 11.16
N ALA A 150 -12.31 -4.21 11.40
CA ALA A 150 -10.87 -4.37 11.56
C ALA A 150 -10.50 -5.01 12.90
N VAL A 151 -9.44 -5.80 12.89
CA VAL A 151 -8.75 -6.21 14.13
C VAL A 151 -7.76 -5.10 14.49
N VAL A 152 -8.07 -4.36 15.56
CA VAL A 152 -7.28 -3.20 15.99
C VAL A 152 -6.28 -3.58 17.07
N ALA A 153 -5.02 -3.14 16.91
CA ALA A 153 -3.99 -3.23 17.93
C ALA A 153 -3.49 -1.83 18.29
N HIS A 154 -3.65 -1.46 19.56
CA HIS A 154 -3.09 -0.24 20.13
C HIS A 154 -1.63 -0.49 20.53
N MET A 155 -0.70 0.28 19.99
CA MET A 155 0.74 0.06 20.17
C MET A 155 1.50 1.33 20.49
N GLY A 156 2.60 1.16 21.23
CA GLY A 156 3.52 2.25 21.57
C GLY A 156 3.00 3.16 22.68
N SER A 157 3.61 4.33 22.80
CA SER A 157 3.25 5.37 23.76
C SER A 157 3.73 6.74 23.28
N LEU A 158 3.19 7.82 23.86
CA LEU A 158 3.68 9.17 23.59
C LEU A 158 5.11 9.37 24.11
N GLU A 159 5.51 8.69 25.18
CA GLU A 159 6.88 8.74 25.71
C GLU A 159 7.92 8.28 24.68
N THR A 160 7.57 7.26 23.88
CA THR A 160 8.44 6.76 22.82
C THR A 160 8.09 7.35 21.44
N SER A 161 7.17 8.33 21.37
CA SER A 161 6.74 9.02 20.15
C SER A 161 6.21 8.08 19.04
N ASN A 162 5.59 6.95 19.42
CA ASN A 162 5.11 5.93 18.51
C ASN A 162 3.73 5.34 18.88
N GLU A 163 2.94 6.08 19.66
CA GLU A 163 1.56 5.68 19.96
C GLU A 163 0.72 5.65 18.68
N ARG A 164 0.08 4.52 18.39
CA ARG A 164 -0.64 4.30 17.14
C ARG A 164 -1.66 3.19 17.21
N ASP A 165 -2.65 3.27 16.34
CA ASP A 165 -3.64 2.22 16.08
C ASP A 165 -3.30 1.49 14.78
N ILE A 166 -3.11 0.18 14.86
CA ILE A 166 -2.92 -0.69 13.72
C ILE A 166 -4.25 -1.35 13.38
N ASN A 167 -4.92 -0.86 12.35
CA ASN A 167 -6.19 -1.39 11.87
C ASN A 167 -5.92 -2.47 10.81
N LYS A 168 -5.96 -3.73 11.20
CA LYS A 168 -5.78 -4.88 10.30
C LYS A 168 -7.09 -5.14 9.59
N MET A 169 -7.19 -4.81 8.30
CA MET A 169 -8.45 -4.80 7.57
C MET A 169 -8.55 -5.96 6.57
N ILE A 170 -7.54 -6.17 5.75
CA ILE A 170 -7.48 -7.29 4.80
C ILE A 170 -6.43 -8.26 5.32
N VAL A 171 -6.82 -9.10 6.26
CA VAL A 171 -5.97 -10.13 6.91
C VAL A 171 -6.81 -11.39 7.13
N SER A 172 -6.15 -12.54 7.31
CA SER A 172 -6.81 -13.83 7.49
C SER A 172 -7.83 -13.89 8.63
N GLN A 173 -7.69 -13.04 9.65
CA GLN A 173 -8.63 -12.92 10.76
C GLN A 173 -9.95 -12.21 10.39
N VAL A 174 -9.97 -11.46 9.28
CA VAL A 174 -11.13 -10.70 8.80
C VAL A 174 -11.76 -11.34 7.57
N LEU A 175 -10.94 -11.83 6.64
CA LEU A 175 -11.39 -12.50 5.41
C LEU A 175 -10.27 -13.38 4.83
N PRO A 176 -10.62 -14.44 4.08
CA PRO A 176 -9.62 -15.22 3.36
C PRO A 176 -9.08 -14.46 2.15
N THR A 177 -7.76 -14.53 1.93
CA THR A 177 -7.05 -14.03 0.77
C THR A 177 -6.06 -15.09 0.26
N CYS A 178 -5.46 -14.89 -0.93
CA CYS A 178 -4.42 -15.80 -1.41
C CYS A 178 -3.04 -15.43 -0.87
N GLN A 179 -2.66 -14.17 -0.97
CA GLN A 179 -1.35 -13.65 -0.56
C GLN A 179 -1.46 -12.27 0.08
N ILE A 180 -2.42 -11.43 -0.38
CA ILE A 180 -2.49 -10.04 0.02
C ILE A 180 -2.91 -9.89 1.47
N GLN A 181 -2.18 -9.07 2.20
CA GLN A 181 -2.59 -8.57 3.51
C GLN A 181 -2.42 -7.06 3.51
N MET A 182 -3.42 -6.34 3.98
CA MET A 182 -3.38 -4.87 4.05
C MET A 182 -4.06 -4.36 5.31
N GLY A 183 -3.54 -3.26 5.78
CA GLY A 183 -4.15 -2.52 6.87
C GLY A 183 -3.70 -1.07 6.86
N MET A 184 -4.20 -0.35 7.85
CA MET A 184 -3.94 1.07 8.01
C MET A 184 -3.45 1.33 9.42
N THR A 185 -2.35 2.07 9.54
CA THR A 185 -1.81 2.51 10.83
C THR A 185 -1.96 4.02 10.97
N GLU A 186 -2.62 4.45 12.03
CA GLU A 186 -2.86 5.85 12.37
C GLU A 186 -2.01 6.22 13.58
N LEU A 187 -1.10 7.18 13.42
CA LEU A 187 -0.28 7.68 14.52
C LEU A 187 -1.06 8.74 15.32
N ALA A 188 -1.02 8.62 16.63
CA ALA A 188 -1.61 9.61 17.53
C ALA A 188 -0.87 10.97 17.42
N PRO A 189 -1.55 12.10 17.68
CA PRO A 189 -0.88 13.40 17.78
C PRO A 189 0.31 13.37 18.75
N GLY A 190 1.48 13.86 18.30
CA GLY A 190 2.73 13.80 19.04
C GLY A 190 3.59 12.56 18.76
N SER A 191 3.05 11.58 18.06
CA SER A 191 3.78 10.38 17.62
C SER A 191 4.23 10.54 16.18
N VAL A 192 5.49 10.20 15.90
CA VAL A 192 6.13 10.40 14.60
C VAL A 192 6.83 9.14 14.07
N TRP A 193 7.05 8.12 14.93
CA TRP A 193 7.70 6.88 14.56
C TRP A 193 6.70 5.77 14.25
N ASN A 194 6.94 5.04 13.17
CA ASN A 194 6.28 3.77 12.88
C ASN A 194 7.30 2.64 12.72
N THR A 195 6.85 1.41 12.96
CA THR A 195 7.60 0.17 12.72
C THR A 195 9.00 0.22 13.35
N MET A 196 9.04 0.65 14.59
CA MET A 196 10.24 0.68 15.42
C MET A 196 9.99 -0.15 16.70
N PRO A 197 10.75 -1.24 16.97
CA PRO A 197 11.90 -1.76 16.23
C PRO A 197 11.60 -2.11 14.78
N ALA A 198 12.62 -1.91 13.91
CA ALA A 198 12.54 -2.28 12.52
C ALA A 198 12.58 -3.81 12.35
N HIS A 199 12.01 -4.31 11.27
CA HIS A 199 12.01 -5.73 10.94
C HIS A 199 12.07 -5.94 9.42
N VAL A 200 12.28 -7.16 9.01
CA VAL A 200 12.17 -7.65 7.63
C VAL A 200 11.18 -8.82 7.57
N HIS A 201 10.74 -9.14 6.36
CA HIS A 201 9.89 -10.31 6.07
C HIS A 201 10.56 -11.14 4.98
N SER A 202 11.29 -12.19 5.32
CA SER A 202 12.04 -12.98 4.32
C SER A 202 11.18 -13.58 3.21
N ARG A 203 9.86 -13.67 3.39
CA ARG A 203 8.93 -14.37 2.50
C ARG A 203 7.90 -13.46 1.83
N ARG A 204 7.97 -12.15 2.08
CA ARG A 204 7.01 -11.16 1.56
C ARG A 204 7.69 -9.83 1.31
N MET A 205 7.31 -9.19 0.20
CA MET A 205 7.56 -7.77 0.05
C MET A 205 6.46 -6.96 0.75
N GLU A 206 6.72 -5.70 1.04
CA GLU A 206 5.74 -4.77 1.59
C GLU A 206 5.76 -3.44 0.84
N ALA A 207 4.59 -2.82 0.68
CA ALA A 207 4.45 -1.46 0.17
C ALA A 207 3.82 -0.58 1.24
N TYR A 208 4.42 0.59 1.50
CA TYR A 208 3.85 1.62 2.36
C TYR A 208 3.34 2.78 1.51
N PHE A 209 2.13 3.22 1.79
CA PHE A 209 1.54 4.42 1.22
C PHE A 209 1.23 5.40 2.34
N TYR A 210 1.82 6.59 2.29
CA TYR A 210 1.69 7.62 3.31
C TYR A 210 0.65 8.66 2.91
N PHE A 211 -0.28 8.97 3.81
CA PHE A 211 -1.28 10.03 3.62
C PHE A 211 -1.59 10.73 4.96
N GLU A 212 -2.45 11.75 4.94
CA GLU A 212 -2.62 12.64 6.10
C GLU A 212 -1.28 13.27 6.55
N VAL A 213 -0.38 13.47 5.60
CA VAL A 213 0.86 14.23 5.79
C VAL A 213 0.57 15.66 5.31
N PRO A 214 0.59 16.67 6.20
CA PRO A 214 0.40 18.06 5.78
C PRO A 214 1.38 18.48 4.69
N GLU A 215 0.99 19.41 3.81
CA GLU A 215 1.79 19.78 2.63
C GLU A 215 3.21 20.25 2.97
N GLU A 216 3.39 20.92 4.12
CA GLU A 216 4.67 21.43 4.60
C GLU A 216 5.47 20.44 5.44
N GLN A 217 4.94 19.21 5.60
CA GLN A 217 5.57 18.16 6.40
C GLN A 217 6.10 17.03 5.51
N ALA A 218 6.96 16.21 6.08
CA ALA A 218 7.59 15.11 5.34
C ALA A 218 7.78 13.88 6.21
N VAL A 219 7.79 12.73 5.57
CA VAL A 219 8.11 11.43 6.16
C VAL A 219 9.50 11.00 5.67
N CYS A 220 10.38 10.64 6.60
CA CYS A 220 11.64 9.99 6.31
C CYS A 220 11.44 8.48 6.44
N HIS A 221 11.30 7.80 5.31
CA HIS A 221 11.21 6.34 5.25
C HIS A 221 12.61 5.74 5.27
N PHE A 222 12.86 4.81 6.19
CA PHE A 222 14.10 4.06 6.31
C PHE A 222 13.94 2.71 5.62
N MET A 223 14.93 2.34 4.82
CA MET A 223 15.02 1.09 4.09
C MET A 223 16.45 0.57 4.07
N GLY A 224 16.68 -0.54 3.42
CA GLY A 224 17.99 -1.21 3.32
C GLY A 224 18.14 -2.36 4.30
N GLU A 225 19.31 -2.97 4.31
CA GLU A 225 19.66 -3.95 5.34
C GLU A 225 19.90 -3.23 6.67
N ILE A 226 19.79 -3.93 7.78
CA ILE A 226 19.81 -3.33 9.11
C ILE A 226 21.13 -2.63 9.45
N ASP A 227 22.22 -3.14 8.91
CA ASP A 227 23.58 -2.60 9.12
C ASP A 227 24.05 -1.68 7.97
N GLU A 228 23.18 -1.40 7.00
CA GLU A 228 23.45 -0.54 5.84
C GLU A 228 22.17 0.20 5.43
N THR A 229 21.63 1.01 6.33
CA THR A 229 20.35 1.68 6.11
C THR A 229 20.44 2.84 5.12
N ARG A 230 19.35 3.10 4.43
CA ARG A 230 19.12 4.22 3.52
C ARG A 230 17.82 4.91 3.90
N HIS A 231 17.59 6.08 3.37
CA HIS A 231 16.35 6.81 3.62
C HIS A 231 15.78 7.42 2.34
N ILE A 232 14.48 7.62 2.34
CA ILE A 232 13.71 8.28 1.29
C ILE A 232 12.82 9.33 1.93
N TRP A 233 13.05 10.62 1.61
CA TRP A 233 12.11 11.67 1.99
C TRP A 233 10.89 11.62 1.09
N MET A 234 9.71 11.56 1.71
CA MET A 234 8.41 11.39 1.06
C MET A 234 7.44 12.48 1.50
N LYS A 235 6.45 12.73 0.65
CA LYS A 235 5.30 13.59 0.91
C LYS A 235 4.03 12.74 1.07
N GLY A 236 2.92 13.39 1.41
CA GLY A 236 1.61 12.76 1.35
C GLY A 236 1.27 12.27 -0.06
N ASP A 237 0.44 11.24 -0.13
CA ASP A 237 0.00 10.57 -1.35
C ASP A 237 1.14 9.91 -2.17
N GLN A 238 2.22 9.53 -1.52
CA GLN A 238 3.33 8.77 -2.12
C GLN A 238 3.45 7.37 -1.51
N ALA A 239 3.97 6.43 -2.29
CA ALA A 239 4.20 5.06 -1.83
C ALA A 239 5.66 4.66 -2.01
N VAL A 240 6.08 3.62 -1.28
CA VAL A 240 7.42 3.05 -1.36
C VAL A 240 7.33 1.54 -1.40
N LEU A 241 8.19 0.91 -2.20
CA LEU A 241 8.35 -0.53 -2.28
C LEU A 241 9.46 -0.96 -1.30
N SER A 242 9.12 -1.89 -0.42
CA SER A 242 10.06 -2.51 0.52
C SER A 242 10.28 -3.96 0.11
N PRO A 243 11.46 -4.31 -0.43
CA PRO A 243 11.84 -5.69 -0.69
C PRO A 243 11.85 -6.54 0.58
N GLU A 244 11.79 -7.85 0.42
CA GLU A 244 11.86 -8.84 1.50
C GLU A 244 13.11 -8.70 2.40
N TRP A 245 14.22 -8.24 1.82
CA TRP A 245 15.50 -8.04 2.53
C TRP A 245 15.61 -6.68 3.23
N SER A 246 14.68 -5.76 2.95
CA SER A 246 14.75 -4.38 3.43
C SER A 246 13.90 -4.16 4.67
N ILE A 247 14.44 -3.47 5.67
CA ILE A 247 13.61 -2.87 6.71
C ILE A 247 12.63 -1.86 6.09
N HIS A 248 11.54 -1.59 6.79
CA HIS A 248 10.53 -0.60 6.40
C HIS A 248 10.01 0.11 7.66
N SER A 249 10.69 1.17 8.03
CA SER A 249 10.39 1.99 9.20
C SER A 249 10.32 3.45 8.77
N ALA A 250 9.74 4.32 9.57
CA ALA A 250 9.75 5.75 9.27
C ALA A 250 9.69 6.63 10.51
N ALA A 251 10.20 7.85 10.35
CA ALA A 251 9.95 8.97 11.25
C ALA A 251 9.51 10.19 10.42
N ALA A 252 8.67 11.03 10.97
CA ALA A 252 8.16 12.20 10.27
C ALA A 252 8.26 13.47 11.10
N THR A 253 7.98 14.60 10.46
CA THR A 253 7.94 15.91 11.11
C THR A 253 6.58 16.23 11.73
N HIS A 254 5.59 15.35 11.53
CA HIS A 254 4.23 15.43 12.04
C HIS A 254 3.65 14.01 12.16
N ASN A 255 2.57 13.79 12.92
CA ASN A 255 1.85 12.53 12.87
C ASN A 255 1.19 12.34 11.50
N TYR A 256 0.99 11.11 11.10
CA TYR A 256 0.48 10.73 9.78
C TYR A 256 -0.23 9.39 9.84
N THR A 257 -0.86 9.06 8.75
CA THR A 257 -1.46 7.74 8.53
C THR A 257 -0.76 7.05 7.36
N PHE A 258 -0.60 5.74 7.42
CA PHE A 258 -0.12 4.98 6.29
C PHE A 258 -0.87 3.67 6.11
N ILE A 259 -0.97 3.24 4.86
CA ILE A 259 -1.44 1.92 4.49
C ILE A 259 -0.22 1.05 4.24
N TRP A 260 -0.20 -0.11 4.87
CA TRP A 260 0.75 -1.17 4.58
C TRP A 260 0.05 -2.27 3.78
N GLY A 261 0.76 -2.79 2.79
CA GLY A 261 0.26 -3.89 1.96
C GLY A 261 1.37 -4.87 1.66
N MET A 262 1.15 -6.13 2.03
CA MET A 262 2.10 -7.21 1.89
C MET A 262 1.61 -8.24 0.87
N GLY A 263 2.55 -8.87 0.18
CA GLY A 263 2.31 -10.01 -0.68
C GLY A 263 3.54 -10.87 -0.79
N GLY A 264 3.35 -12.17 -0.89
CA GLY A 264 4.40 -13.16 -0.98
C GLY A 264 3.86 -14.57 -0.73
N GLU A 265 4.71 -15.48 -0.26
CA GLU A 265 4.36 -16.89 -0.22
C GLU A 265 3.53 -17.33 0.98
N ASN A 266 3.32 -16.47 1.98
CA ASN A 266 2.55 -16.84 3.17
C ASN A 266 1.60 -15.73 3.65
N LEU A 267 0.69 -16.10 4.57
CA LEU A 267 -0.27 -15.22 5.24
C LEU A 267 0.01 -15.09 6.74
N ASP A 268 1.19 -15.49 7.20
CA ASP A 268 1.57 -15.42 8.60
C ASP A 268 1.95 -13.99 8.97
N TYR A 269 1.02 -13.24 9.56
CA TYR A 269 1.27 -11.85 9.96
C TYR A 269 2.44 -11.72 10.95
N GLY A 270 2.75 -12.76 11.71
CA GLY A 270 3.79 -12.79 12.73
C GLY A 270 5.16 -13.28 12.25
N ASP A 271 5.44 -13.33 10.94
CA ASP A 271 6.70 -13.81 10.37
C ASP A 271 7.81 -12.75 10.33
N GLN A 272 7.70 -11.71 11.16
CA GLN A 272 8.67 -10.60 11.22
C GLN A 272 9.96 -11.02 11.94
N ASP A 273 11.09 -10.78 11.30
CA ASP A 273 12.42 -10.84 11.88
C ASP A 273 12.81 -9.47 12.44
N PHE A 274 12.56 -9.28 13.74
CA PHE A 274 12.84 -8.01 14.41
C PHE A 274 14.32 -7.82 14.71
N SER A 275 14.76 -6.60 14.53
CA SER A 275 16.11 -6.16 14.86
C SER A 275 16.14 -5.34 16.15
N LYS A 276 17.27 -5.35 16.85
CA LYS A 276 17.46 -4.39 17.93
C LYS A 276 17.66 -2.98 17.35
N ILE A 277 17.05 -1.99 17.97
CA ILE A 277 17.21 -0.58 17.54
C ILE A 277 18.69 -0.17 17.50
N THR A 278 19.51 -0.70 18.41
CA THR A 278 20.92 -0.42 18.51
C THR A 278 21.79 -1.07 17.41
N ASP A 279 21.21 -1.95 16.59
CA ASP A 279 21.93 -2.62 15.50
C ASP A 279 21.80 -1.84 14.17
N LEU A 280 20.90 -0.84 14.12
CA LEU A 280 20.72 0.03 12.94
C LEU A 280 21.98 0.88 12.68
N LYS A 281 22.43 0.91 11.42
CA LYS A 281 23.59 1.70 10.96
C LYS A 281 23.29 2.44 9.67
#